data_a66de0d0742db1096c595445ca0591b6
#
_entry.id   a66de0d0742db1096c595445ca0591b6
#
_cell.length_a   1.000
_cell.length_b   1.000
_cell.length_c   1.000
_cell.angle_alpha   90.00
_cell.angle_beta   90.00
_cell.angle_gamma   90.00
#
_symmetry.space_group_name_H-M   'P 1'
#
loop_
_entity.id
_entity.type
_entity.pdbx_description
1 polymer ?
#
loop_
_entity_poly.entity_id
_entity_poly.type
_entity_poly.pdbx_seq_one_letter_code
_entity_poly.pdbx_strand_id
1 'polypeptide(L)'
;MIQKSLGLLVMAAFFSFSCSNSNPPKPKLVITLVVDQMRPDLLTRFDDLYTGGFRWLMDHGIWFTNTHHEHSYTATGPGHFAIGFGQYPGHAGVIGNSFYDRDMKKEVNCVEDPNAKVIGAEEGKARSSSRYNMTGLGDWVKSTYPHSKVISLGGKDRSAIFMGGQKPDLPLYYNYAGSFISSDFYLDVLPDWVNDFNENLNAESYKDSLWTKSLPEDVYLKYAREDFFQGELDDYLNEDYSPVFPIGIDSSEDPKEFLMGRPWFEREILKLAQSAITNEELGQDGNPDLLFIGFSAMDWMIHDFGPHSQEIMDAFIKLEKYLGNFIEFVDENVGLEMYYLHLREIMADYHFLNMWLSRAEPLAASINII
;
A
#
# COMPACT_ATOMS: atom_id res chain seq x y z
N MET A 1 -51.70 9.43 -46.00
CA MET A 1 -50.24 9.20 -46.21
C MET A 1 -49.34 10.06 -45.31
N ILE A 2 -49.75 11.22 -44.84
CA ILE A 2 -48.94 12.16 -44.00
C ILE A 2 -48.74 11.66 -42.56
N GLN A 3 -49.67 10.90 -41.95
CA GLN A 3 -49.57 10.43 -40.56
C GLN A 3 -48.57 9.26 -40.39
N LYS A 4 -48.28 8.48 -41.40
CA LYS A 4 -47.29 7.37 -41.33
C LYS A 4 -45.86 7.88 -41.46
N SER A 5 -45.63 9.02 -42.08
CA SER A 5 -44.31 9.62 -42.25
C SER A 5 -43.83 10.35 -40.98
N LEU A 6 -44.77 10.88 -40.17
CA LEU A 6 -44.44 11.58 -38.95
C LEU A 6 -43.97 10.60 -37.85
N GLY A 7 -44.56 9.40 -37.77
CA GLY A 7 -44.15 8.35 -36.81
C GLY A 7 -42.75 7.80 -37.09
N LEU A 8 -42.35 7.71 -38.34
CA LEU A 8 -40.99 7.22 -38.70
C LEU A 8 -39.92 8.29 -38.40
N LEU A 9 -40.23 9.58 -38.53
CA LEU A 9 -39.30 10.67 -38.21
C LEU A 9 -39.06 10.82 -36.69
N VAL A 10 -40.10 10.61 -35.86
CA VAL A 10 -39.98 10.65 -34.39
C VAL A 10 -39.20 9.43 -33.91
N MET A 11 -39.38 8.25 -34.52
CA MET A 11 -38.62 7.05 -34.14
C MET A 11 -37.14 7.12 -34.56
N ALA A 12 -36.82 7.78 -35.68
CA ALA A 12 -35.46 8.05 -36.11
C ALA A 12 -34.74 9.10 -35.18
N ALA A 13 -35.50 10.07 -34.64
CA ALA A 13 -34.93 11.05 -33.70
C ALA A 13 -34.59 10.45 -32.34
N PHE A 14 -35.30 9.39 -31.91
CA PHE A 14 -34.97 8.71 -30.64
C PHE A 14 -33.74 7.77 -30.77
N PHE A 15 -33.41 7.29 -31.97
CA PHE A 15 -32.20 6.48 -32.20
C PHE A 15 -30.93 7.31 -32.38
N SER A 16 -31.02 8.63 -32.56
CA SER A 16 -29.86 9.52 -32.72
C SER A 16 -29.28 10.01 -31.40
N PHE A 17 -29.86 9.64 -30.25
CA PHE A 17 -29.39 10.03 -28.91
C PHE A 17 -28.58 8.92 -28.21
N SER A 18 -28.13 7.91 -28.92
CA SER A 18 -27.37 6.84 -28.33
C SER A 18 -25.99 6.74 -28.96
N CYS A 19 -25.00 6.83 -28.11
CA CYS A 19 -23.57 6.66 -28.35
C CYS A 19 -22.82 7.94 -28.70
N SER A 20 -22.73 8.87 -27.75
CA SER A 20 -21.44 9.54 -27.58
C SER A 20 -20.49 8.49 -27.01
N ASN A 21 -19.67 7.88 -27.85
CA ASN A 21 -18.48 7.15 -27.42
C ASN A 21 -17.47 8.15 -26.83
N SER A 22 -17.80 8.77 -25.71
CA SER A 22 -16.78 9.39 -24.89
C SER A 22 -16.05 8.23 -24.20
N ASN A 23 -14.87 7.88 -24.72
CA ASN A 23 -13.96 7.07 -23.93
C ASN A 23 -13.87 7.74 -22.54
N PRO A 24 -13.96 6.97 -21.45
CA PRO A 24 -13.79 7.55 -20.12
C PRO A 24 -12.46 8.30 -20.07
N PRO A 25 -12.39 9.37 -19.30
CA PRO A 25 -11.14 10.09 -19.11
C PRO A 25 -10.07 9.09 -18.66
N LYS A 26 -8.89 9.17 -19.25
CA LYS A 26 -7.75 8.37 -18.79
C LYS A 26 -7.37 8.84 -17.38
N PRO A 27 -7.07 7.93 -16.45
CA PRO A 27 -6.58 8.35 -15.15
C PRO A 27 -5.27 9.10 -15.31
N LYS A 28 -5.11 10.15 -14.55
CA LYS A 28 -3.85 10.89 -14.45
C LYS A 28 -2.95 10.33 -13.36
N LEU A 29 -3.55 9.69 -12.35
CA LEU A 29 -2.84 9.06 -11.25
C LEU A 29 -3.44 7.68 -10.97
N VAL A 30 -2.59 6.67 -10.83
CA VAL A 30 -2.99 5.36 -10.33
C VAL A 30 -2.29 5.13 -9.00
N ILE A 31 -3.08 4.99 -7.94
CA ILE A 31 -2.60 4.74 -6.59
C ILE A 31 -2.86 3.27 -6.27
N THR A 32 -1.82 2.53 -5.92
CA THR A 32 -1.94 1.16 -5.43
C THR A 32 -1.55 1.10 -3.96
N LEU A 33 -2.52 0.80 -3.11
CA LEU A 33 -2.36 0.59 -1.69
C LEU A 33 -2.20 -0.91 -1.44
N VAL A 34 -1.13 -1.32 -0.77
CA VAL A 34 -0.90 -2.72 -0.42
C VAL A 34 -0.76 -2.82 1.10
N VAL A 35 -1.69 -3.52 1.74
CA VAL A 35 -1.66 -3.75 3.19
C VAL A 35 -1.09 -5.14 3.44
N ASP A 36 0.11 -5.17 4.05
CA ASP A 36 0.83 -6.41 4.35
C ASP A 36 0.06 -7.23 5.40
N GLN A 37 -0.17 -8.50 5.13
CA GLN A 37 -0.93 -9.44 5.98
C GLN A 37 -2.44 -9.09 6.20
N MET A 38 -3.03 -8.22 5.40
CA MET A 38 -4.46 -7.92 5.50
C MET A 38 -5.32 -9.08 5.00
N ARG A 39 -5.88 -9.85 5.90
CA ARG A 39 -6.83 -10.92 5.57
C ARG A 39 -8.19 -10.32 5.18
N PRO A 40 -8.88 -10.86 4.16
CA PRO A 40 -10.20 -10.36 3.74
C PRO A 40 -11.26 -10.35 4.85
N ASP A 41 -11.16 -11.27 5.82
CA ASP A 41 -12.10 -11.33 6.95
C ASP A 41 -11.96 -10.09 7.87
N LEU A 42 -10.82 -9.41 7.91
CA LEU A 42 -10.65 -8.19 8.69
C LEU A 42 -11.53 -7.05 8.15
N LEU A 43 -11.78 -7.00 6.84
CA LEU A 43 -12.71 -6.04 6.27
C LEU A 43 -14.18 -6.42 6.53
N THR A 44 -14.53 -7.70 6.41
CA THR A 44 -15.92 -8.14 6.62
C THR A 44 -16.30 -8.25 8.09
N ARG A 45 -15.34 -8.60 8.95
CA ARG A 45 -15.56 -8.70 10.40
C ARG A 45 -15.84 -7.36 11.07
N PHE A 46 -15.22 -6.31 10.57
CA PHE A 46 -15.35 -4.95 11.12
C PHE A 46 -16.19 -4.02 10.23
N ASP A 47 -16.92 -4.57 9.25
CA ASP A 47 -17.66 -3.82 8.22
C ASP A 47 -18.57 -2.72 8.81
N ASP A 48 -19.33 -3.04 9.85
CA ASP A 48 -20.26 -2.11 10.52
C ASP A 48 -19.57 -1.05 11.41
N LEU A 49 -18.25 -1.11 11.55
CA LEU A 49 -17.46 -0.14 12.30
C LEU A 49 -16.73 0.86 11.39
N TYR A 50 -16.62 0.57 10.11
CA TYR A 50 -15.93 1.43 9.17
C TYR A 50 -16.80 2.61 8.73
N THR A 51 -16.23 3.81 8.75
CA THR A 51 -16.91 5.07 8.41
C THR A 51 -16.08 6.01 7.52
N GLY A 52 -14.82 5.66 7.18
CA GLY A 52 -13.87 6.45 6.40
C GLY A 52 -13.41 5.72 5.14
N GLY A 53 -12.12 5.43 5.03
CA GLY A 53 -11.51 4.98 3.78
C GLY A 53 -11.94 3.59 3.31
N PHE A 54 -11.98 2.60 4.18
CA PHE A 54 -12.46 1.27 3.81
C PHE A 54 -13.95 1.29 3.47
N ARG A 55 -14.77 2.00 4.29
CA ARG A 55 -16.20 2.16 3.98
C ARG A 55 -16.40 2.84 2.63
N TRP A 56 -15.64 3.90 2.37
CA TRP A 56 -15.72 4.61 1.10
C TRP A 56 -15.34 3.71 -0.09
N LEU A 57 -14.27 2.93 0.02
CA LEU A 57 -13.87 1.96 -1.00
C LEU A 57 -14.93 0.89 -1.24
N MET A 58 -15.53 0.35 -0.17
CA MET A 58 -16.59 -0.67 -0.28
C MET A 58 -17.86 -0.12 -0.91
N ASP A 59 -18.24 1.14 -0.63
CA ASP A 59 -19.46 1.76 -1.16
C ASP A 59 -19.32 2.26 -2.60
N HIS A 60 -18.10 2.62 -3.04
CA HIS A 60 -17.87 3.26 -4.33
C HIS A 60 -17.00 2.42 -5.28
N GLY A 61 -16.37 1.37 -4.77
CA GLY A 61 -15.46 0.51 -5.53
C GLY A 61 -16.11 -0.75 -6.10
N ILE A 62 -15.31 -1.53 -6.81
CA ILE A 62 -15.65 -2.89 -7.25
C ILE A 62 -14.85 -3.86 -6.38
N TRP A 63 -15.54 -4.71 -5.66
CA TRP A 63 -14.92 -5.72 -4.82
C TRP A 63 -14.90 -7.08 -5.52
N PHE A 64 -13.71 -7.59 -5.79
CA PHE A 64 -13.51 -8.91 -6.36
C PHE A 64 -13.40 -9.95 -5.23
N THR A 65 -14.50 -10.62 -4.94
CA THR A 65 -14.62 -11.54 -3.78
C THR A 65 -14.06 -12.94 -4.02
N ASN A 66 -13.60 -13.26 -5.23
CA ASN A 66 -13.07 -14.57 -5.59
C ASN A 66 -11.75 -14.44 -6.35
N THR A 67 -10.78 -13.80 -5.72
CA THR A 67 -9.44 -13.61 -6.27
C THR A 67 -8.44 -14.40 -5.40
N HIS A 68 -7.45 -15.03 -6.03
CA HIS A 68 -6.48 -15.89 -5.35
C HIS A 68 -5.06 -15.58 -5.81
N HIS A 69 -4.08 -15.72 -4.90
CA HIS A 69 -2.68 -15.84 -5.28
C HIS A 69 -2.45 -17.22 -5.90
N GLU A 70 -1.84 -17.24 -7.08
CA GLU A 70 -1.53 -18.51 -7.74
C GLU A 70 -0.13 -19.04 -7.42
N HIS A 71 0.62 -18.34 -6.55
CA HIS A 71 1.91 -18.80 -6.07
C HIS A 71 1.81 -19.24 -4.59
N SER A 72 2.54 -20.28 -4.22
CA SER A 72 2.35 -20.98 -2.95
C SER A 72 2.97 -20.27 -1.74
N TYR A 73 3.98 -19.44 -1.94
CA TYR A 73 4.66 -18.73 -0.85
C TYR A 73 4.38 -17.22 -0.94
N THR A 74 3.40 -16.79 -0.18
CA THR A 74 2.83 -15.43 -0.21
C THR A 74 3.51 -14.47 0.77
N ALA A 75 4.80 -14.64 1.07
CA ALA A 75 5.58 -13.72 1.89
C ALA A 75 5.66 -12.31 1.26
N THR A 76 6.05 -11.31 2.04
CA THR A 76 6.13 -9.89 1.64
C THR A 76 6.81 -9.69 0.27
N GLY A 77 8.03 -10.23 0.08
CA GLY A 77 8.78 -10.07 -1.18
C GLY A 77 8.06 -10.66 -2.38
N PRO A 78 7.76 -11.98 -2.40
CA PRO A 78 7.00 -12.61 -3.48
C PRO A 78 5.65 -11.95 -3.75
N GLY A 79 4.90 -11.56 -2.72
CA GLY A 79 3.60 -10.91 -2.87
C GLY A 79 3.69 -9.54 -3.54
N HIS A 80 4.56 -8.65 -3.06
CA HIS A 80 4.76 -7.34 -3.69
C HIS A 80 5.34 -7.46 -5.11
N PHE A 81 6.22 -8.46 -5.35
CA PHE A 81 6.69 -8.75 -6.70
C PHE A 81 5.54 -9.11 -7.64
N ALA A 82 4.65 -10.02 -7.19
CA ALA A 82 3.50 -10.41 -8.01
C ALA A 82 2.60 -9.22 -8.37
N ILE A 83 2.39 -8.28 -7.42
CA ILE A 83 1.61 -7.06 -7.66
C ILE A 83 2.32 -6.11 -8.65
N GLY A 84 3.59 -5.80 -8.40
CA GLY A 84 4.33 -4.82 -9.22
C GLY A 84 4.69 -5.33 -10.61
N PHE A 85 4.88 -6.64 -10.78
CA PHE A 85 5.32 -7.24 -12.03
C PHE A 85 4.24 -8.01 -12.79
N GLY A 86 3.10 -8.31 -12.16
CA GLY A 86 2.06 -9.14 -12.78
C GLY A 86 2.56 -10.54 -13.19
N GLN A 87 3.57 -11.07 -12.50
CA GLN A 87 4.28 -12.30 -12.84
C GLN A 87 4.41 -13.21 -11.63
N TYR A 88 4.61 -14.51 -11.86
CA TYR A 88 4.95 -15.44 -10.79
C TYR A 88 6.34 -15.13 -10.22
N PRO A 89 6.48 -14.87 -8.92
CA PRO A 89 7.76 -14.47 -8.33
C PRO A 89 8.86 -15.51 -8.51
N GLY A 90 8.53 -16.79 -8.51
CA GLY A 90 9.47 -17.86 -8.75
C GLY A 90 10.14 -17.83 -10.13
N HIS A 91 9.48 -17.30 -11.17
CA HIS A 91 10.07 -17.14 -12.50
C HIS A 91 11.17 -16.08 -12.53
N ALA A 92 11.14 -15.12 -11.63
CA ALA A 92 12.16 -14.09 -11.46
C ALA A 92 13.24 -14.50 -10.43
N GLY A 93 13.10 -15.65 -9.78
CA GLY A 93 13.97 -16.07 -8.69
C GLY A 93 13.63 -15.44 -7.34
N VAL A 94 12.48 -14.78 -7.20
CA VAL A 94 11.98 -14.21 -5.93
C VAL A 94 11.24 -15.30 -5.18
N ILE A 95 12.00 -16.19 -4.52
CA ILE A 95 11.46 -17.39 -3.87
C ILE A 95 11.15 -17.19 -2.38
N GLY A 96 11.46 -16.01 -1.82
CA GLY A 96 11.23 -15.66 -0.42
C GLY A 96 11.70 -14.25 -0.12
N ASN A 97 11.51 -13.80 1.12
CA ASN A 97 12.07 -12.52 1.61
C ASN A 97 13.60 -12.58 1.67
N SER A 98 14.13 -13.74 2.02
CA SER A 98 15.56 -14.11 1.91
C SER A 98 15.69 -15.54 1.41
N PHE A 99 16.85 -15.87 0.86
CA PHE A 99 17.18 -17.20 0.39
C PHE A 99 18.69 -17.41 0.34
N TYR A 100 19.11 -18.67 0.33
CA TYR A 100 20.52 -19.02 0.19
C TYR A 100 20.98 -18.89 -1.27
N ASP A 101 21.85 -17.90 -1.53
CA ASP A 101 22.49 -17.71 -2.83
C ASP A 101 23.67 -18.66 -2.95
N ARG A 102 23.59 -19.58 -3.94
CA ARG A 102 24.60 -20.66 -4.11
C ARG A 102 25.91 -20.12 -4.65
N ASP A 103 25.90 -19.05 -5.42
CA ASP A 103 27.09 -18.43 -5.99
C ASP A 103 27.81 -17.59 -4.94
N MET A 104 27.07 -16.82 -4.16
CA MET A 104 27.60 -16.04 -3.03
C MET A 104 27.86 -16.89 -1.79
N LYS A 105 27.30 -18.10 -1.70
CA LYS A 105 27.42 -19.05 -0.58
C LYS A 105 26.98 -18.45 0.77
N LYS A 106 25.97 -17.61 0.74
CA LYS A 106 25.39 -16.97 1.93
C LYS A 106 23.89 -16.78 1.75
N GLU A 107 23.21 -16.54 2.85
CA GLU A 107 21.86 -16.01 2.82
C GLU A 107 21.86 -14.54 2.34
N VAL A 108 20.93 -14.20 1.45
CA VAL A 108 20.76 -12.87 0.88
C VAL A 108 19.29 -12.43 0.98
N ASN A 109 19.06 -11.15 1.20
CA ASN A 109 17.73 -10.58 1.06
C ASN A 109 17.36 -10.49 -0.43
N CYS A 110 16.07 -10.68 -0.75
CA CYS A 110 15.60 -10.71 -2.14
C CYS A 110 15.86 -9.42 -2.93
N VAL A 111 16.05 -8.29 -2.26
CA VAL A 111 16.39 -6.98 -2.87
C VAL A 111 17.79 -6.50 -2.47
N GLU A 112 18.64 -7.40 -1.93
CA GLU A 112 20.03 -7.04 -1.57
C GLU A 112 20.84 -6.68 -2.80
N ASP A 113 21.49 -5.52 -2.74
CA ASP A 113 22.47 -5.09 -3.74
C ASP A 113 23.79 -4.71 -3.08
N PRO A 114 24.80 -5.59 -3.16
CA PRO A 114 26.09 -5.33 -2.56
C PRO A 114 26.92 -4.24 -3.26
N ASN A 115 26.49 -3.80 -4.46
CA ASN A 115 27.19 -2.79 -5.24
C ASN A 115 26.58 -1.38 -5.05
N ALA A 116 25.36 -1.30 -4.55
CA ALA A 116 24.68 -0.03 -4.32
C ALA A 116 25.04 0.57 -2.96
N LYS A 117 24.92 1.89 -2.85
CA LYS A 117 25.11 2.65 -1.62
C LYS A 117 23.79 3.25 -1.18
N VAL A 118 23.64 3.41 0.11
CA VAL A 118 22.50 4.11 0.71
C VAL A 118 22.52 5.60 0.34
N ILE A 119 21.35 6.13 0.02
CA ILE A 119 21.11 7.56 -0.18
C ILE A 119 20.05 7.99 0.84
N GLY A 120 20.33 9.07 1.57
CA GLY A 120 19.43 9.67 2.56
C GLY A 120 19.72 9.31 4.01
N ALA A 121 20.76 8.52 4.28
CA ALA A 121 21.25 8.26 5.64
C ALA A 121 22.74 7.87 5.63
N GLU A 122 23.40 8.04 6.77
CA GLU A 122 24.79 7.60 6.97
C GLU A 122 24.89 6.08 7.08
N GLU A 123 23.86 5.44 7.67
CA GLU A 123 23.78 4.00 7.89
C GLU A 123 22.51 3.42 7.26
N GLY A 124 22.58 2.16 6.89
CA GLY A 124 21.44 1.44 6.31
C GLY A 124 21.88 0.35 5.33
N LYS A 125 20.90 -0.26 4.69
CA LYS A 125 21.14 -1.30 3.68
C LYS A 125 20.64 -0.80 2.34
N ALA A 126 21.56 -0.60 1.39
CA ALA A 126 21.18 -0.28 0.03
C ALA A 126 20.43 -1.46 -0.60
N ARG A 127 19.35 -1.16 -1.31
CA ARG A 127 18.46 -2.11 -1.95
C ARG A 127 18.21 -1.72 -3.39
N SER A 128 18.05 -2.72 -4.24
CA SER A 128 17.72 -2.47 -5.63
C SER A 128 17.01 -3.64 -6.30
N SER A 129 16.59 -3.41 -7.53
CA SER A 129 16.04 -4.42 -8.44
C SER A 129 17.11 -5.20 -9.21
N SER A 130 18.40 -5.05 -8.90
CA SER A 130 19.53 -5.62 -9.66
C SER A 130 19.54 -7.16 -9.75
N ARG A 131 18.87 -7.84 -8.80
CA ARG A 131 18.86 -9.32 -8.75
C ARG A 131 17.93 -9.97 -9.76
N TYR A 132 17.03 -9.25 -10.37
CA TYR A 132 16.05 -9.79 -11.31
C TYR A 132 16.00 -8.94 -12.58
N ASN A 133 15.83 -9.60 -13.71
CA ASN A 133 15.81 -8.96 -15.02
C ASN A 133 14.43 -9.12 -15.68
N MET A 134 13.41 -8.55 -15.01
CA MET A 134 12.03 -8.52 -15.51
C MET A 134 11.49 -7.10 -15.39
N THR A 135 10.60 -6.72 -16.28
CA THR A 135 9.92 -5.41 -16.24
C THR A 135 8.58 -5.53 -15.56
N GLY A 136 8.21 -4.52 -14.78
CA GLY A 136 6.94 -4.42 -14.06
C GLY A 136 6.03 -3.33 -14.62
N LEU A 137 4.91 -3.10 -13.95
CA LEU A 137 3.90 -2.11 -14.35
C LEU A 137 4.50 -0.71 -14.52
N GLY A 138 5.36 -0.27 -13.59
CA GLY A 138 6.06 1.02 -13.69
C GLY A 138 6.88 1.16 -14.96
N ASP A 139 7.63 0.12 -15.31
CA ASP A 139 8.45 0.10 -16.53
C ASP A 139 7.60 0.15 -17.79
N TRP A 140 6.44 -0.56 -17.82
CA TRP A 140 5.54 -0.57 -18.97
C TRP A 140 4.85 0.78 -19.17
N VAL A 141 4.43 1.41 -18.09
CA VAL A 141 3.85 2.76 -18.14
C VAL A 141 4.88 3.74 -18.68
N LYS A 142 6.11 3.76 -18.17
CA LYS A 142 7.18 4.65 -18.65
C LYS A 142 7.60 4.35 -20.09
N SER A 143 7.51 3.11 -20.55
CA SER A 143 7.79 2.77 -21.95
C SER A 143 6.73 3.33 -22.91
N THR A 144 5.49 3.48 -22.45
CA THR A 144 4.37 4.02 -23.23
C THR A 144 4.23 5.53 -23.06
N TYR A 145 4.46 6.02 -21.86
CA TYR A 145 4.39 7.42 -21.44
C TYR A 145 5.72 7.81 -20.78
N PRO A 146 6.73 8.24 -21.56
CA PRO A 146 8.08 8.48 -21.04
C PRO A 146 8.20 9.58 -19.97
N HIS A 147 7.18 10.42 -19.84
CA HIS A 147 7.12 11.48 -18.83
C HIS A 147 6.33 11.09 -17.58
N SER A 148 5.75 9.89 -17.55
CA SER A 148 5.09 9.38 -16.35
C SER A 148 6.08 9.21 -15.21
N LYS A 149 5.64 9.60 -14.02
CA LYS A 149 6.38 9.41 -12.77
C LYS A 149 5.93 8.10 -12.09
N VAL A 150 6.90 7.36 -11.58
CA VAL A 150 6.67 6.11 -10.84
C VAL A 150 7.32 6.24 -9.48
N ILE A 151 6.50 6.38 -8.44
CA ILE A 151 6.94 6.52 -7.05
C ILE A 151 6.44 5.31 -6.27
N SER A 152 7.31 4.72 -5.45
CA SER A 152 6.93 3.61 -4.59
C SER A 152 7.45 3.81 -3.17
N LEU A 153 6.54 3.71 -2.21
CA LEU A 153 6.76 4.00 -0.80
C LEU A 153 6.46 2.74 0.01
N GLY A 154 7.30 2.40 0.96
CA GLY A 154 7.05 1.26 1.83
C GLY A 154 7.77 1.34 3.16
N GLY A 155 7.19 0.74 4.18
CA GLY A 155 7.89 0.54 5.45
C GLY A 155 9.01 -0.49 5.30
N LYS A 156 8.79 -1.53 4.49
CA LYS A 156 9.79 -2.56 4.19
C LYS A 156 10.46 -2.28 2.84
N ASP A 157 11.77 -2.53 2.78
CA ASP A 157 12.61 -2.36 1.58
C ASP A 157 12.01 -3.06 0.33
N ARG A 158 11.67 -4.34 0.46
CA ARG A 158 11.13 -5.16 -0.61
C ARG A 158 9.74 -4.73 -1.10
N SER A 159 8.95 -4.06 -0.24
CA SER A 159 7.67 -3.49 -0.65
C SER A 159 7.87 -2.37 -1.67
N ALA A 160 8.69 -1.38 -1.34
CA ALA A 160 8.97 -0.26 -2.24
C ALA A 160 9.67 -0.72 -3.53
N ILE A 161 10.71 -1.56 -3.42
CA ILE A 161 11.50 -1.97 -4.58
C ILE A 161 10.67 -2.79 -5.56
N PHE A 162 9.90 -3.78 -5.10
CA PHE A 162 9.15 -4.64 -6.00
C PHE A 162 7.94 -3.94 -6.63
N MET A 163 7.26 -3.07 -5.91
CA MET A 163 6.13 -2.34 -6.50
C MET A 163 6.56 -1.34 -7.57
N GLY A 164 7.72 -0.69 -7.40
CA GLY A 164 8.23 0.30 -8.35
C GLY A 164 8.70 -0.28 -9.69
N GLY A 165 9.04 -1.57 -9.74
CA GLY A 165 9.61 -2.19 -10.94
C GLY A 165 11.13 -2.01 -11.04
N GLN A 166 11.66 -2.05 -12.27
CA GLN A 166 13.10 -1.93 -12.52
C GLN A 166 13.63 -0.50 -12.39
N LYS A 167 12.81 0.48 -12.81
CA LYS A 167 13.24 1.88 -12.96
C LYS A 167 12.19 2.86 -12.45
N PRO A 168 11.76 2.74 -11.18
CA PRO A 168 10.98 3.79 -10.57
C PRO A 168 11.79 5.09 -10.51
N ASP A 169 11.11 6.23 -10.45
CA ASP A 169 11.78 7.52 -10.28
C ASP A 169 12.20 7.73 -8.82
N LEU A 170 11.37 7.26 -7.88
CA LEU A 170 11.64 7.43 -6.46
C LEU A 170 11.09 6.25 -5.64
N PRO A 171 11.88 5.20 -5.41
CA PRO A 171 11.55 4.16 -4.44
C PRO A 171 12.09 4.56 -3.07
N LEU A 172 11.21 4.69 -2.07
CA LEU A 172 11.55 5.04 -0.70
C LEU A 172 11.12 3.92 0.26
N TYR A 173 12.04 3.53 1.13
CA TYR A 173 11.76 2.56 2.19
C TYR A 173 12.34 3.04 3.52
N TYR A 174 11.68 2.67 4.61
CA TYR A 174 12.10 3.08 5.95
C TYR A 174 13.31 2.26 6.41
N ASN A 175 14.27 2.92 7.04
CA ASN A 175 15.40 2.27 7.67
C ASN A 175 15.29 2.34 9.20
N TYR A 176 15.99 1.45 9.89
CA TYR A 176 16.01 1.43 11.35
C TYR A 176 16.69 2.66 11.99
N ALA A 177 17.35 3.51 11.21
CA ALA A 177 17.87 4.79 11.68
C ALA A 177 16.78 5.89 11.79
N GLY A 178 15.55 5.59 11.36
CA GLY A 178 14.40 6.47 11.56
C GLY A 178 14.12 7.41 10.40
N SER A 179 14.53 7.06 9.18
CA SER A 179 14.31 7.87 7.99
C SER A 179 13.90 7.04 6.78
N PHE A 180 13.24 7.65 5.80
CA PHE A 180 13.03 7.06 4.49
C PHE A 180 14.24 7.28 3.61
N ILE A 181 14.74 6.19 3.03
CA ILE A 181 15.98 6.15 2.24
C ILE A 181 15.73 5.53 0.86
N SER A 182 16.74 5.63 0.00
CA SER A 182 16.83 4.94 -1.27
C SER A 182 18.26 4.41 -1.49
N SER A 183 18.62 4.15 -2.74
CA SER A 183 19.98 3.77 -3.12
C SER A 183 20.47 4.46 -4.39
N ASP A 184 21.79 4.54 -4.56
CA ASP A 184 22.44 5.11 -5.75
C ASP A 184 22.22 4.29 -7.03
N PHE A 185 21.52 3.16 -6.93
CA PHE A 185 21.01 2.42 -8.08
C PHE A 185 19.92 3.20 -8.82
N TYR A 186 19.13 4.01 -8.11
CA TYR A 186 17.97 4.74 -8.65
C TYR A 186 18.22 6.23 -8.83
N LEU A 187 18.91 6.87 -7.89
CA LEU A 187 19.11 8.33 -7.86
C LEU A 187 20.42 8.71 -7.17
N ASP A 188 20.99 9.85 -7.56
CA ASP A 188 22.24 10.33 -6.97
C ASP A 188 22.04 10.96 -5.59
N VAL A 189 20.91 11.65 -5.38
CA VAL A 189 20.57 12.33 -4.12
C VAL A 189 19.06 12.26 -3.90
N LEU A 190 18.61 12.27 -2.64
CA LEU A 190 17.18 12.42 -2.33
C LEU A 190 16.70 13.82 -2.74
N PRO A 191 15.45 13.95 -3.24
CA PRO A 191 14.80 15.25 -3.37
C PRO A 191 14.77 16.01 -2.03
N ASP A 192 14.88 17.33 -2.06
CA ASP A 192 14.90 18.17 -0.86
C ASP A 192 13.67 17.95 0.03
N TRP A 193 12.50 17.78 -0.57
CA TRP A 193 11.27 17.51 0.17
C TRP A 193 11.29 16.18 0.96
N VAL A 194 12.06 15.18 0.51
CA VAL A 194 12.24 13.92 1.26
C VAL A 194 13.15 14.15 2.46
N ASN A 195 14.21 14.96 2.29
CA ASN A 195 15.08 15.35 3.41
C ASN A 195 14.28 16.15 4.45
N ASP A 196 13.50 17.13 4.02
CA ASP A 196 12.60 17.90 4.90
C ASP A 196 11.58 17.00 5.61
N PHE A 197 11.03 16.02 4.90
CA PHE A 197 10.13 15.05 5.53
C PHE A 197 10.83 14.22 6.60
N ASN A 198 12.03 13.71 6.31
CA ASN A 198 12.82 12.92 7.25
C ASN A 198 13.22 13.73 8.50
N GLU A 199 13.58 15.02 8.33
CA GLU A 199 13.88 15.91 9.46
C GLU A 199 12.66 16.14 10.37
N ASN A 200 11.45 16.16 9.78
CA ASN A 200 10.19 16.32 10.50
C ASN A 200 9.63 15.00 11.05
N LEU A 201 10.08 13.84 10.55
CA LEU A 201 9.70 12.52 11.06
C LEU A 201 10.42 12.23 12.36
N ASN A 202 9.91 12.85 13.43
CA ASN A 202 10.51 12.75 14.75
C ASN A 202 9.99 11.53 15.50
N ALA A 203 10.63 10.36 15.32
CA ALA A 203 10.26 9.13 16.02
C ALA A 203 10.37 9.27 17.55
N GLU A 204 11.29 10.10 18.04
CA GLU A 204 11.42 10.39 19.48
C GLU A 204 10.16 11.04 20.07
N SER A 205 9.36 11.75 19.27
CA SER A 205 8.10 12.34 19.74
C SER A 205 7.04 11.30 20.12
N TYR A 206 7.21 10.05 19.70
CA TYR A 206 6.33 8.93 20.05
C TYR A 206 6.71 8.26 21.38
N LYS A 207 7.85 8.61 21.98
CA LYS A 207 8.35 7.99 23.19
C LYS A 207 7.38 8.04 24.37
N ASP A 208 6.63 9.15 24.48
CA ASP A 208 5.62 9.33 25.52
C ASP A 208 4.18 9.05 25.01
N SER A 209 4.07 8.53 23.78
CA SER A 209 2.77 8.23 23.20
C SER A 209 2.23 6.89 23.68
N LEU A 210 0.94 6.86 23.99
CA LEU A 210 0.23 5.64 24.33
C LEU A 210 -0.73 5.26 23.22
N TRP A 211 -0.63 4.03 22.72
CA TRP A 211 -1.64 3.47 21.88
C TRP A 211 -2.84 3.07 22.71
N THR A 212 -3.93 3.80 22.57
CA THR A 212 -5.19 3.60 23.30
C THR A 212 -6.27 3.15 22.35
N LYS A 213 -7.27 2.45 22.89
CA LYS A 213 -8.47 2.01 22.14
C LYS A 213 -9.20 3.21 21.54
N SER A 214 -9.63 3.08 20.28
CA SER A 214 -10.38 4.09 19.54
C SER A 214 -11.89 4.07 19.81
N LEU A 215 -12.39 2.93 20.29
CA LEU A 215 -13.81 2.66 20.54
C LEU A 215 -14.04 2.23 21.99
N PRO A 216 -15.30 2.21 22.48
CA PRO A 216 -15.63 1.68 23.80
C PRO A 216 -15.29 0.19 23.95
N GLU A 217 -14.96 -0.23 25.18
CA GLU A 217 -14.55 -1.60 25.53
C GLU A 217 -15.53 -2.68 25.08
N ASP A 218 -16.82 -2.44 25.28
CA ASP A 218 -17.89 -3.38 24.89
C ASP A 218 -17.95 -3.64 23.39
N VAL A 219 -17.48 -2.70 22.56
CA VAL A 219 -17.37 -2.89 21.13
C VAL A 219 -16.20 -3.85 20.81
N TYR A 220 -15.04 -3.71 21.47
CA TYR A 220 -13.92 -4.64 21.25
C TYR A 220 -14.29 -6.07 21.62
N LEU A 221 -14.94 -6.27 22.75
CA LEU A 221 -15.37 -7.60 23.22
C LEU A 221 -16.39 -8.28 22.28
N LYS A 222 -17.06 -7.52 21.42
CA LYS A 222 -17.99 -8.08 20.41
C LYS A 222 -17.27 -8.66 19.19
N TYR A 223 -16.13 -8.08 18.79
CA TYR A 223 -15.47 -8.36 17.49
C TYR A 223 -14.09 -9.00 17.62
N ALA A 224 -13.45 -8.87 18.77
CA ALA A 224 -12.12 -9.36 19.07
C ALA A 224 -12.12 -10.22 20.34
N ARG A 225 -11.05 -10.94 20.59
CA ARG A 225 -10.85 -11.70 21.83
C ARG A 225 -10.59 -10.75 23.01
N GLU A 226 -10.49 -11.31 24.21
CA GLU A 226 -10.06 -10.54 25.40
C GLU A 226 -8.67 -9.90 25.15
N ASP A 227 -8.44 -8.74 25.75
CA ASP A 227 -7.25 -7.91 25.58
C ASP A 227 -5.97 -8.67 25.97
N PHE A 228 -5.99 -9.38 27.10
CA PHE A 228 -4.90 -10.27 27.48
C PHE A 228 -5.10 -11.67 26.89
N PHE A 229 -4.18 -12.07 26.02
CA PHE A 229 -4.19 -13.43 25.47
C PHE A 229 -2.79 -14.05 25.53
N GLN A 230 -2.69 -15.24 26.10
CA GLN A 230 -1.42 -15.97 26.16
C GLN A 230 -0.93 -16.31 24.73
N GLY A 231 0.23 -15.80 24.35
CA GLY A 231 0.83 -15.98 23.01
C GLY A 231 0.81 -14.72 22.16
N GLU A 232 0.25 -13.60 22.64
CA GLU A 232 0.61 -12.28 22.18
C GLU A 232 2.04 -12.01 22.61
N LEU A 233 2.67 -11.00 21.99
CA LEU A 233 4.06 -10.65 22.32
C LEU A 233 4.25 -10.54 23.82
N ASP A 234 4.59 -11.68 24.38
CA ASP A 234 4.99 -11.83 25.75
C ASP A 234 6.51 -11.83 25.68
N ASP A 235 7.12 -10.71 25.95
CA ASP A 235 8.55 -10.70 26.17
C ASP A 235 8.80 -11.44 27.49
N TYR A 236 8.88 -12.78 27.38
CA TYR A 236 9.18 -13.67 28.51
C TYR A 236 10.43 -13.28 29.30
N LEU A 237 11.19 -12.32 28.80
CA LEU A 237 12.40 -11.77 29.44
C LEU A 237 12.11 -10.47 30.19
N ASN A 238 10.94 -9.83 29.98
CA ASN A 238 10.56 -8.59 30.64
C ASN A 238 9.24 -8.77 31.40
N GLU A 239 9.33 -9.05 32.71
CA GLU A 239 8.17 -9.24 33.60
C GLU A 239 7.25 -7.99 33.69
N ASP A 240 7.75 -6.82 33.27
CA ASP A 240 7.04 -5.54 33.32
C ASP A 240 6.28 -5.25 32.01
N TYR A 241 6.50 -6.02 30.94
CA TYR A 241 5.79 -5.85 29.68
C TYR A 241 4.40 -6.50 29.73
N SER A 242 3.39 -5.73 29.39
CA SER A 242 2.02 -6.22 29.24
C SER A 242 1.51 -5.89 27.83
N PRO A 243 1.09 -6.90 27.05
CA PRO A 243 0.60 -6.69 25.70
C PRO A 243 -0.84 -6.12 25.66
N VAL A 244 -1.31 -5.50 26.72
CA VAL A 244 -2.68 -4.95 26.84
C VAL A 244 -2.70 -3.44 26.74
N PHE A 245 -3.80 -2.91 26.29
CA PHE A 245 -4.01 -1.46 26.26
C PHE A 245 -4.00 -0.81 27.65
N PRO A 246 -3.43 0.40 27.79
CA PRO A 246 -2.73 1.19 26.77
C PRO A 246 -1.30 0.70 26.52
N ILE A 247 -0.89 0.61 25.25
CA ILE A 247 0.45 0.16 24.85
C ILE A 247 1.36 1.37 24.68
N GLY A 248 2.42 1.42 25.47
CA GLY A 248 3.47 2.42 25.41
C GLY A 248 4.80 1.83 24.94
N ILE A 249 5.79 2.68 24.77
CA ILE A 249 7.18 2.26 24.54
C ILE A 249 7.82 1.86 25.86
N ASP A 250 8.51 0.74 25.90
CA ASP A 250 9.37 0.38 27.00
C ASP A 250 10.65 1.26 26.99
N SER A 251 11.19 1.53 28.14
CA SER A 251 12.40 2.37 28.29
C SER A 251 13.65 1.79 27.62
N SER A 252 13.65 0.52 27.29
CA SER A 252 14.72 -0.20 26.59
C SER A 252 14.53 -0.25 25.08
N GLU A 253 13.34 0.08 24.56
CA GLU A 253 13.03 0.06 23.13
C GLU A 253 13.53 1.33 22.42
N ASP A 254 14.00 1.16 21.17
CA ASP A 254 14.29 2.30 20.30
C ASP A 254 12.96 2.88 19.74
N PRO A 255 12.67 4.17 19.97
CA PRO A 255 11.46 4.81 19.44
C PRO A 255 11.25 4.63 17.92
N LYS A 256 12.32 4.47 17.16
CA LYS A 256 12.27 4.28 15.71
C LYS A 256 11.78 2.89 15.34
N GLU A 257 12.19 1.86 16.08
CA GLU A 257 11.70 0.48 15.92
C GLU A 257 10.27 0.36 16.46
N PHE A 258 10.01 0.95 17.62
CA PHE A 258 8.67 0.99 18.21
C PHE A 258 7.63 1.59 17.27
N LEU A 259 7.95 2.69 16.61
CA LEU A 259 7.04 3.34 15.64
C LEU A 259 6.64 2.38 14.50
N MET A 260 7.58 1.57 14.01
CA MET A 260 7.33 0.64 12.90
C MET A 260 6.25 -0.40 13.20
N GLY A 261 6.12 -0.82 14.44
CA GLY A 261 5.12 -1.80 14.90
C GLY A 261 3.84 -1.17 15.44
N ARG A 262 3.50 0.06 15.06
CA ARG A 262 2.32 0.78 15.59
C ARG A 262 1.50 1.42 14.47
N PRO A 263 0.19 1.63 14.69
CA PRO A 263 -0.70 2.20 13.65
C PRO A 263 -0.28 3.59 13.16
N TRP A 264 0.47 4.33 13.98
CA TRP A 264 0.97 5.66 13.59
C TRP A 264 1.92 5.61 12.42
N PHE A 265 2.66 4.52 12.23
CA PHE A 265 3.58 4.37 11.12
C PHE A 265 2.85 4.43 9.77
N GLU A 266 1.69 3.81 9.66
CA GLU A 266 0.88 3.86 8.44
C GLU A 266 0.37 5.28 8.15
N ARG A 267 0.12 6.07 9.19
CA ARG A 267 -0.18 7.50 9.03
C ARG A 267 1.02 8.26 8.47
N GLU A 268 2.22 7.98 8.95
CA GLU A 268 3.42 8.65 8.44
C GLU A 268 3.74 8.26 6.98
N ILE A 269 3.50 7.01 6.59
CA ILE A 269 3.57 6.59 5.18
C ILE A 269 2.56 7.35 4.31
N LEU A 270 1.34 7.55 4.79
CA LEU A 270 0.33 8.34 4.05
C LEU A 270 0.71 9.82 3.96
N LYS A 271 1.30 10.41 4.99
CA LYS A 271 1.85 11.78 4.93
C LYS A 271 3.00 11.88 3.91
N LEU A 272 3.88 10.89 3.86
CA LEU A 272 4.94 10.82 2.85
C LEU A 272 4.33 10.74 1.44
N ALA A 273 3.26 9.98 1.26
CA ALA A 273 2.52 9.88 0.00
C ALA A 273 1.87 11.22 -0.39
N GLN A 274 1.28 11.94 0.56
CA GLN A 274 0.74 13.29 0.33
C GLN A 274 1.86 14.26 -0.09
N SER A 275 3.02 14.20 0.56
CA SER A 275 4.19 15.00 0.20
C SER A 275 4.68 14.65 -1.21
N ALA A 276 4.70 13.38 -1.59
CA ALA A 276 5.06 12.94 -2.94
C ALA A 276 4.06 13.47 -4.00
N ILE A 277 2.76 13.37 -3.75
CA ILE A 277 1.72 13.90 -4.65
C ILE A 277 1.93 15.39 -4.89
N THR A 278 2.17 16.15 -3.82
CA THR A 278 2.31 17.61 -3.88
C THR A 278 3.62 18.02 -4.56
N ASN A 279 4.77 17.51 -4.12
CA ASN A 279 6.07 17.98 -4.56
C ASN A 279 6.48 17.43 -5.93
N GLU A 280 6.00 16.25 -6.28
CA GLU A 280 6.22 15.66 -7.60
C GLU A 280 5.09 15.98 -8.58
N GLU A 281 4.09 16.76 -8.17
CA GLU A 281 2.94 17.16 -9.01
C GLU A 281 2.25 15.95 -9.67
N LEU A 282 2.07 14.84 -8.91
CA LEU A 282 1.50 13.62 -9.46
C LEU A 282 0.06 13.83 -9.93
N GLY A 283 -0.23 13.37 -11.14
CA GLY A 283 -1.55 13.51 -11.77
C GLY A 283 -1.87 14.92 -12.26
N GLN A 284 -0.92 15.85 -12.32
CA GLN A 284 -1.16 17.23 -12.72
C GLN A 284 -0.95 17.49 -14.22
N ASP A 285 -0.32 16.57 -14.94
CA ASP A 285 -0.10 16.70 -16.37
C ASP A 285 -1.01 15.76 -17.21
N GLY A 286 -0.66 15.50 -18.46
CA GLY A 286 -1.41 14.63 -19.37
C GLY A 286 -0.94 13.18 -19.37
N ASN A 287 0.06 12.82 -18.58
CA ASN A 287 0.61 11.47 -18.49
C ASN A 287 0.06 10.76 -17.25
N PRO A 288 -0.18 9.45 -17.31
CA PRO A 288 -0.60 8.69 -16.14
C PRO A 288 0.58 8.41 -15.21
N ASP A 289 0.55 8.94 -14.00
CA ASP A 289 1.54 8.64 -12.98
C ASP A 289 1.16 7.44 -12.12
N LEU A 290 2.15 6.78 -11.51
CA LEU A 290 1.93 5.66 -10.59
C LEU A 290 2.48 5.99 -9.20
N LEU A 291 1.65 5.77 -8.18
CA LEU A 291 2.03 5.84 -6.77
C LEU A 291 1.71 4.52 -6.08
N PHE A 292 2.73 3.83 -5.63
CA PHE A 292 2.60 2.60 -4.85
C PHE A 292 2.86 2.89 -3.38
N ILE A 293 1.99 2.39 -2.50
CA ILE A 293 2.08 2.60 -1.06
C ILE A 293 1.95 1.24 -0.36
N GLY A 294 3.02 0.82 0.32
CA GLY A 294 3.07 -0.43 1.08
C GLY A 294 2.94 -0.17 2.58
N PHE A 295 1.82 -0.59 3.15
CA PHE A 295 1.56 -0.55 4.59
C PHE A 295 2.20 -1.75 5.27
N SER A 296 3.24 -1.53 6.02
CA SER A 296 4.09 -2.59 6.59
C SER A 296 3.85 -2.86 8.07
N ALA A 297 3.36 -1.88 8.83
CA ALA A 297 3.14 -2.01 10.27
C ALA A 297 2.05 -3.05 10.60
N MET A 298 1.08 -3.22 9.70
CA MET A 298 0.02 -4.22 9.88
C MET A 298 0.58 -5.63 10.01
N ASP A 299 1.58 -6.00 9.21
CA ASP A 299 2.24 -7.29 9.28
C ASP A 299 2.94 -7.51 10.62
N TRP A 300 3.71 -6.52 11.08
CA TRP A 300 4.37 -6.61 12.39
C TRP A 300 3.35 -6.74 13.52
N MET A 301 2.31 -5.90 13.53
CA MET A 301 1.27 -5.97 14.56
C MET A 301 0.50 -7.30 14.53
N ILE A 302 0.23 -7.87 13.35
CA ILE A 302 -0.44 -9.18 13.26
C ILE A 302 0.47 -10.30 13.77
N HIS A 303 1.78 -10.21 13.53
CA HIS A 303 2.74 -11.17 14.10
C HIS A 303 2.80 -11.07 15.61
N ASP A 304 2.75 -9.86 16.17
CA ASP A 304 2.87 -9.60 17.59
C ASP A 304 1.59 -9.99 18.36
N PHE A 305 0.44 -9.55 17.89
CA PHE A 305 -0.82 -9.65 18.62
C PHE A 305 -1.79 -10.71 18.04
N GLY A 306 -1.55 -11.16 16.81
CA GLY A 306 -2.43 -12.09 16.10
C GLY A 306 -3.73 -11.45 15.55
N PRO A 307 -4.34 -12.08 14.52
CA PRO A 307 -5.39 -11.44 13.71
C PRO A 307 -6.76 -11.31 14.43
N HIS A 308 -6.90 -11.82 15.64
CA HIS A 308 -8.14 -11.75 16.42
C HIS A 308 -8.03 -10.87 17.67
N SER A 309 -6.93 -10.19 17.85
CA SER A 309 -6.66 -9.30 18.97
C SER A 309 -7.42 -7.98 18.89
N GLN A 310 -7.53 -7.30 20.02
CA GLN A 310 -8.09 -5.94 20.08
C GLN A 310 -7.17 -4.92 19.44
N GLU A 311 -5.86 -5.17 19.48
CA GLU A 311 -4.81 -4.36 18.85
C GLU A 311 -5.00 -4.33 17.32
N ILE A 312 -5.22 -5.48 16.71
CA ILE A 312 -5.45 -5.54 15.25
C ILE A 312 -6.78 -4.90 14.89
N MET A 313 -7.83 -5.11 15.67
CA MET A 313 -9.08 -4.39 15.47
C MET A 313 -8.85 -2.87 15.53
N ASP A 314 -8.16 -2.36 16.56
CA ASP A 314 -7.90 -0.93 16.70
C ASP A 314 -6.99 -0.37 15.61
N ALA A 315 -5.97 -1.13 15.20
CA ALA A 315 -5.09 -0.75 14.09
C ALA A 315 -5.87 -0.57 12.78
N PHE A 316 -6.82 -1.46 12.48
CA PHE A 316 -7.71 -1.33 11.31
C PHE A 316 -8.66 -0.14 11.42
N ILE A 317 -9.23 0.13 12.60
CA ILE A 317 -10.06 1.32 12.84
C ILE A 317 -9.25 2.63 12.67
N LYS A 318 -7.97 2.62 13.04
CA LYS A 318 -7.09 3.79 12.82
C LYS A 318 -6.69 3.92 11.34
N LEU A 319 -6.29 2.83 10.69
CA LEU A 319 -5.92 2.83 9.27
C LEU A 319 -7.09 3.30 8.40
N GLU A 320 -8.30 2.85 8.71
CA GLU A 320 -9.54 3.25 8.05
C GLU A 320 -9.73 4.78 8.07
N LYS A 321 -9.51 5.42 9.23
CA LYS A 321 -9.57 6.88 9.36
C LYS A 321 -8.46 7.59 8.60
N TYR A 322 -7.23 7.05 8.65
CA TYR A 322 -6.10 7.63 7.92
C TYR A 322 -6.32 7.56 6.41
N LEU A 323 -6.87 6.45 5.91
CA LEU A 323 -7.23 6.29 4.51
C LEU A 323 -8.34 7.24 4.08
N GLY A 324 -9.35 7.49 4.94
CA GLY A 324 -10.39 8.48 4.67
C GLY A 324 -9.80 9.87 4.44
N ASN A 325 -8.95 10.33 5.34
CA ASN A 325 -8.26 11.62 5.21
C ASN A 325 -7.33 11.68 3.97
N PHE A 326 -6.71 10.55 3.63
CA PHE A 326 -5.85 10.48 2.44
C PHE A 326 -6.68 10.56 1.15
N ILE A 327 -7.81 9.89 1.08
CA ILE A 327 -8.72 9.95 -0.07
C ILE A 327 -9.26 11.37 -0.25
N GLU A 328 -9.68 12.04 0.83
CA GLU A 328 -10.09 13.45 0.78
C GLU A 328 -8.97 14.35 0.23
N PHE A 329 -7.74 14.15 0.70
CA PHE A 329 -6.58 14.89 0.18
C PHE A 329 -6.36 14.65 -1.32
N VAL A 330 -6.47 13.41 -1.80
CA VAL A 330 -6.31 13.10 -3.22
C VAL A 330 -7.44 13.73 -4.05
N ASP A 331 -8.66 13.69 -3.55
CA ASP A 331 -9.81 14.34 -4.18
C ASP A 331 -9.61 15.84 -4.36
N GLU A 332 -9.07 16.51 -3.36
CA GLU A 332 -8.81 17.96 -3.38
C GLU A 332 -7.64 18.35 -4.30
N ASN A 333 -6.61 17.51 -4.41
CA ASN A 333 -5.37 17.87 -5.11
C ASN A 333 -5.28 17.31 -6.54
N VAL A 334 -5.90 16.16 -6.83
CA VAL A 334 -5.87 15.51 -8.15
C VAL A 334 -7.23 15.62 -8.85
N GLY A 335 -8.31 15.52 -8.09
CA GLY A 335 -9.70 15.58 -8.56
C GLY A 335 -10.33 14.19 -8.72
N LEU A 336 -11.58 14.08 -8.30
CA LEU A 336 -12.36 12.85 -8.12
C LEU A 336 -12.41 11.90 -9.33
N GLU A 337 -12.38 12.41 -10.55
CA GLU A 337 -12.51 11.61 -11.78
C GLU A 337 -11.15 11.32 -12.44
N MET A 338 -10.06 11.76 -11.81
CA MET A 338 -8.75 11.79 -12.44
C MET A 338 -7.79 10.74 -11.87
N TYR A 339 -8.19 9.95 -10.89
CA TYR A 339 -7.35 8.90 -10.34
C TYR A 339 -8.08 7.56 -10.21
N TYR A 340 -7.30 6.47 -10.18
CA TYR A 340 -7.75 5.14 -9.76
C TYR A 340 -7.08 4.78 -8.44
N LEU A 341 -7.86 4.30 -7.49
CA LEU A 341 -7.38 3.77 -6.23
C LEU A 341 -7.59 2.25 -6.20
N HIS A 342 -6.53 1.54 -5.98
CA HIS A 342 -6.51 0.10 -5.92
C HIS A 342 -6.01 -0.38 -4.56
N LEU A 343 -6.83 -1.11 -3.83
CA LEU A 343 -6.45 -1.74 -2.56
C LEU A 343 -6.17 -3.22 -2.78
N ARG A 344 -5.01 -3.66 -2.33
CA ARG A 344 -4.54 -5.05 -2.39
C ARG A 344 -4.06 -5.51 -1.03
N GLU A 345 -4.01 -6.82 -0.89
CA GLU A 345 -3.37 -7.47 0.22
C GLU A 345 -2.32 -8.46 -0.28
N ILE A 346 -1.40 -8.83 0.60
CA ILE A 346 -0.42 -9.91 0.42
C ILE A 346 -0.36 -10.75 1.69
N MET A 347 0.08 -12.00 1.57
CA MET A 347 0.30 -12.94 2.67
C MET A 347 -0.96 -13.55 3.30
N ALA A 348 -2.17 -13.30 2.78
CA ALA A 348 -3.36 -13.98 3.29
C ALA A 348 -3.53 -15.37 2.67
N ASP A 349 -3.77 -16.35 3.51
CA ASP A 349 -4.21 -17.68 3.09
C ASP A 349 -5.68 -17.60 2.62
N TYR A 350 -5.95 -17.94 1.36
CA TYR A 350 -7.23 -18.30 0.74
C TYR A 350 -8.08 -17.26 0.01
N HIS A 351 -8.09 -15.95 0.28
CA HIS A 351 -8.89 -15.01 -0.53
C HIS A 351 -8.20 -13.65 -0.68
N PHE A 352 -8.05 -13.22 -1.92
CA PHE A 352 -7.59 -11.88 -2.26
C PHE A 352 -8.67 -10.83 -2.06
N LEU A 353 -8.28 -9.69 -1.53
CA LEU A 353 -9.03 -8.49 -1.66
C LEU A 353 -8.50 -7.66 -2.83
N ASN A 354 -9.32 -7.48 -3.85
CA ASN A 354 -9.13 -6.51 -4.91
C ASN A 354 -10.26 -5.51 -4.87
N MET A 355 -9.98 -4.27 -4.54
CA MET A 355 -10.92 -3.18 -4.66
C MET A 355 -10.40 -2.17 -5.69
N TRP A 356 -11.16 -2.00 -6.75
CA TRP A 356 -10.90 -0.99 -7.77
C TRP A 356 -11.90 0.13 -7.64
N LEU A 357 -11.44 1.36 -7.61
CA LEU A 357 -12.27 2.51 -7.72
C LEU A 357 -12.07 3.15 -9.08
N SER A 358 -13.14 3.15 -9.88
CA SER A 358 -13.30 3.98 -11.05
C SER A 358 -14.64 4.69 -10.92
N ARG A 359 -14.65 6.00 -10.84
CA ARG A 359 -15.88 6.80 -10.90
C ARG A 359 -16.35 7.08 -12.35
N ALA A 360 -15.56 6.72 -13.35
CA ALA A 360 -16.10 6.60 -14.69
C ALA A 360 -17.17 5.51 -14.67
N GLU A 361 -18.34 5.75 -15.25
CA GLU A 361 -19.44 4.77 -15.36
C GLU A 361 -18.91 3.37 -15.66
N PRO A 362 -19.57 2.28 -15.17
CA PRO A 362 -19.03 0.95 -15.22
C PRO A 362 -18.66 0.56 -16.64
N LEU A 363 -17.42 0.76 -17.00
CA LEU A 363 -16.86 0.12 -18.17
C LEU A 363 -16.71 -1.35 -17.82
N ALA A 364 -17.68 -2.12 -18.29
CA ALA A 364 -17.51 -3.53 -18.57
C ALA A 364 -16.46 -3.68 -19.70
N ALA A 365 -15.23 -3.33 -19.40
CA ALA A 365 -14.07 -3.67 -20.18
C ALA A 365 -13.12 -4.37 -19.22
N SER A 366 -13.29 -5.69 -19.14
CA SER A 366 -12.31 -6.60 -18.60
C SER A 366 -10.96 -6.30 -19.26
N ILE A 367 -10.11 -5.57 -18.56
CA ILE A 367 -8.68 -5.71 -18.77
C ILE A 367 -8.31 -7.01 -18.05
N ASN A 368 -8.37 -8.12 -18.78
CA ASN A 368 -7.70 -9.34 -18.39
C ASN A 368 -6.20 -9.03 -18.43
N ILE A 369 -5.65 -8.66 -17.30
CA ILE A 369 -4.21 -8.78 -17.06
C ILE A 369 -4.03 -10.22 -16.57
N ILE A 370 -3.54 -11.05 -17.50
CA ILE A 370 -3.11 -12.42 -17.26
C ILE A 370 -1.95 -12.43 -16.25
#